data_c5fcd6e0aa581362f2bd86828913e091
#
_entry.id   c5fcd6e0aa581362f2bd86828913e091
#
_cell.length_a   1.000
_cell.length_b   1.000
_cell.length_c   1.000
_cell.angle_alpha   90.00
_cell.angle_beta   90.00
_cell.angle_gamma   90.00
#
_symmetry.space_group_name_H-M   'P 1'
#
loop_
_entity.id
_entity.type
_entity.pdbx_description
1 polymer ?
#
loop_
_entity_poly.entity_id
_entity_poly.type
_entity_poly.pdbx_seq_one_letter_code
_entity_poly.pdbx_strand_id
1 'polypeptide(L)'
;MNSIAKWVDYDIPFVRQRYNRLAKFFVFFEWLFLLPRSIRSKAVNRLELKRGSRVLEVGCGTGRNLALLLEAVGAEGHVYGVDLSEGMLAEAKELCTQAGWNNVQLMRADAADYVLPEPVDGAIFSLSYAVIPHHRDALRHAWNQLRPGGCLVIMDAKLPSGILGKLLHPFVVWTSRLTVLGNPDVRPWDELRELTDDVDYEEAQFGTYYICRARKR
;
A
#
# COMPACT_ATOMS: atom_id res chain seq x y z
N MET A 1 -27.87 1.91 23.45
CA MET A 1 -26.56 2.60 23.41
C MET A 1 -25.67 1.87 22.39
N ASN A 2 -25.42 2.53 21.38
CA ASN A 2 -24.77 2.37 20.09
C ASN A 2 -23.69 1.29 20.00
N SER A 3 -24.02 0.16 19.35
CA SER A 3 -23.00 -0.59 18.63
C SER A 3 -22.61 0.26 17.41
N ILE A 4 -21.62 1.12 17.55
CA ILE A 4 -20.90 1.68 16.41
C ILE A 4 -20.51 0.46 15.58
N ALA A 5 -20.90 0.44 14.30
CA ALA A 5 -20.67 -0.70 13.42
C ALA A 5 -19.17 -1.04 13.48
N LYS A 6 -18.86 -2.19 14.10
CA LYS A 6 -17.49 -2.64 14.28
C LYS A 6 -17.00 -3.17 12.94
N TRP A 7 -15.78 -2.82 12.55
CA TRP A 7 -15.12 -3.41 11.40
C TRP A 7 -15.01 -4.92 11.57
N VAL A 8 -15.26 -5.66 10.51
CA VAL A 8 -15.06 -7.11 10.45
C VAL A 8 -13.96 -7.36 9.43
N ASP A 9 -12.87 -7.97 9.86
CA ASP A 9 -11.81 -8.37 8.95
C ASP A 9 -12.33 -9.39 7.94
N TYR A 10 -11.97 -9.19 6.68
CA TYR A 10 -12.29 -10.11 5.61
C TYR A 10 -11.25 -11.23 5.55
N ASP A 11 -11.67 -12.41 5.14
CA ASP A 11 -10.74 -13.50 4.86
C ASP A 11 -9.99 -13.25 3.53
N ILE A 12 -8.82 -13.88 3.42
CA ILE A 12 -7.94 -13.78 2.24
C ILE A 12 -8.65 -14.19 0.94
N PRO A 13 -9.41 -15.32 0.88
CA PRO A 13 -10.17 -15.71 -0.30
C PRO A 13 -11.18 -14.66 -0.77
N PHE A 14 -11.88 -14.02 0.16
CA PHE A 14 -12.86 -12.98 -0.15
C PHE A 14 -12.21 -11.73 -0.76
N VAL A 15 -11.12 -11.24 -0.15
CA VAL A 15 -10.35 -10.10 -0.65
C VAL A 15 -9.83 -10.40 -2.06
N ARG A 16 -9.19 -11.56 -2.25
CA ARG A 16 -8.67 -12.00 -3.56
C ARG A 16 -9.75 -12.02 -4.63
N GLN A 17 -10.90 -12.66 -4.36
CA GLN A 17 -11.98 -12.77 -5.34
C GLN A 17 -12.53 -11.40 -5.74
N ARG A 18 -12.64 -10.49 -4.77
CA ARG A 18 -13.17 -9.14 -5.01
C ARG A 18 -12.23 -8.32 -5.89
N TYR A 19 -10.93 -8.32 -5.58
CA TYR A 19 -9.94 -7.61 -6.39
C TYR A 19 -9.79 -8.20 -7.80
N ASN A 20 -9.85 -9.52 -7.96
CA ASN A 20 -9.87 -10.16 -9.28
C ASN A 20 -11.04 -9.68 -10.15
N ARG A 21 -12.23 -9.51 -9.57
CA ARG A 21 -13.41 -9.02 -10.31
C ARG A 21 -13.29 -7.55 -10.70
N LEU A 22 -12.65 -6.75 -9.86
CA LEU A 22 -12.57 -5.29 -10.02
C LEU A 22 -11.35 -4.84 -10.81
N ALA A 23 -10.38 -5.71 -11.09
CA ALA A 23 -9.10 -5.35 -11.69
C ALA A 23 -9.25 -4.48 -12.94
N LYS A 24 -10.08 -4.87 -13.90
CA LYS A 24 -10.33 -4.11 -15.13
C LYS A 24 -11.00 -2.75 -14.94
N PHE A 25 -11.76 -2.59 -13.85
CA PHE A 25 -12.46 -1.35 -13.53
C PHE A 25 -11.73 -0.51 -12.49
N PHE A 26 -10.66 -1.05 -11.91
CA PHE A 26 -9.96 -0.41 -10.79
C PHE A 26 -9.38 0.96 -11.17
N VAL A 27 -8.86 1.09 -12.37
CA VAL A 27 -8.37 2.37 -12.93
C VAL A 27 -9.49 3.44 -12.97
N PHE A 28 -10.71 3.04 -13.31
CA PHE A 28 -11.87 3.93 -13.31
C PHE A 28 -12.26 4.35 -11.88
N PHE A 29 -12.24 3.43 -10.92
CA PHE A 29 -12.48 3.73 -9.52
C PHE A 29 -11.44 4.68 -8.93
N GLU A 30 -10.14 4.47 -9.23
CA GLU A 30 -9.08 5.38 -8.79
C GLU A 30 -9.27 6.81 -9.32
N TRP A 31 -9.72 6.93 -10.57
CA TRP A 31 -10.06 8.23 -11.17
C TRP A 31 -11.23 8.89 -10.43
N LEU A 32 -12.25 8.12 -10.06
CA LEU A 32 -13.43 8.61 -9.34
C LEU A 32 -13.06 9.12 -7.93
N PHE A 33 -12.11 8.50 -7.24
CA PHE A 33 -11.65 8.90 -5.91
C PHE A 33 -10.63 10.06 -5.94
N LEU A 34 -10.36 10.63 -7.12
CA LEU A 34 -9.52 11.83 -7.30
C LEU A 34 -8.16 11.74 -6.57
N LEU A 35 -7.53 10.56 -6.52
CA LEU A 35 -6.23 10.44 -5.89
C LEU A 35 -5.18 11.24 -6.68
N PRO A 36 -4.65 12.34 -6.15
CA PRO A 36 -3.66 13.13 -6.87
C PRO A 36 -2.38 12.32 -7.04
N ARG A 37 -1.84 12.34 -8.25
CA ARG A 37 -0.51 11.77 -8.55
C ARG A 37 0.57 12.33 -7.60
N SER A 38 0.41 13.56 -7.15
CA SER A 38 1.31 14.23 -6.22
C SER A 38 1.47 13.51 -4.87
N ILE A 39 0.42 12.87 -4.34
CA ILE A 39 0.51 12.12 -3.08
C ILE A 39 1.35 10.85 -3.25
N ARG A 40 1.17 10.13 -4.37
CA ARG A 40 1.97 8.94 -4.69
C ARG A 40 3.45 9.31 -4.85
N SER A 41 3.73 10.38 -5.62
CA SER A 41 5.10 10.87 -5.77
C SER A 41 5.71 11.26 -4.42
N LYS A 42 4.94 11.92 -3.56
CA LYS A 42 5.38 12.29 -2.22
C LYS A 42 5.71 11.05 -1.37
N ALA A 43 4.86 10.03 -1.39
CA ALA A 43 5.11 8.78 -0.67
C ALA A 43 6.37 8.06 -1.17
N VAL A 44 6.57 7.98 -2.50
CA VAL A 44 7.78 7.39 -3.09
C VAL A 44 9.03 8.19 -2.70
N ASN A 45 8.98 9.53 -2.70
CA ASN A 45 10.11 10.36 -2.28
C ASN A 45 10.51 10.14 -0.81
N ARG A 46 9.53 9.77 0.05
CA ARG A 46 9.80 9.46 1.47
C ARG A 46 10.54 8.13 1.68
N LEU A 47 10.67 7.30 0.66
CA LEU A 47 11.52 6.10 0.70
C LEU A 47 13.01 6.43 0.66
N GLU A 48 13.39 7.65 0.21
CA GLU A 48 14.77 8.11 0.10
C GLU A 48 15.65 7.19 -0.74
N LEU A 49 15.06 6.61 -1.80
CA LEU A 49 15.74 5.70 -2.71
C LEU A 49 16.85 6.40 -3.50
N LYS A 50 17.88 5.64 -3.82
CA LYS A 50 19.00 6.07 -4.69
C LYS A 50 18.96 5.28 -5.99
N ARG A 51 19.68 5.76 -7.01
CA ARG A 51 19.92 4.96 -8.22
C ARG A 51 20.58 3.64 -7.83
N GLY A 52 20.11 2.55 -8.41
CA GLY A 52 20.53 1.19 -8.07
C GLY A 52 19.83 0.58 -6.85
N SER A 53 18.95 1.32 -6.15
CA SER A 53 18.18 0.78 -5.00
C SER A 53 17.23 -0.33 -5.42
N ARG A 54 16.94 -1.23 -4.48
CA ARG A 54 15.89 -2.23 -4.57
C ARG A 54 14.71 -1.80 -3.71
N VAL A 55 13.52 -1.90 -4.25
CA VAL A 55 12.29 -1.47 -3.55
C VAL A 55 11.20 -2.51 -3.69
N LEU A 56 10.46 -2.69 -2.60
CA LEU A 56 9.30 -3.57 -2.52
C LEU A 56 8.02 -2.75 -2.46
N GLU A 57 7.03 -3.08 -3.29
CA GLU A 57 5.66 -2.60 -3.15
C GLU A 57 4.75 -3.76 -2.74
N VAL A 58 4.11 -3.63 -1.56
CA VAL A 58 3.18 -4.63 -1.02
C VAL A 58 1.74 -4.21 -1.31
N GLY A 59 1.00 -5.08 -2.02
CA GLY A 59 -0.29 -4.74 -2.61
C GLY A 59 -0.11 -3.81 -3.81
N CYS A 60 0.75 -4.21 -4.77
CA CYS A 60 1.09 -3.37 -5.93
C CYS A 60 -0.06 -3.17 -6.92
N GLY A 61 -1.12 -3.98 -6.82
CA GLY A 61 -2.31 -3.89 -7.65
C GLY A 61 -1.99 -3.91 -9.15
N THR A 62 -2.57 -2.97 -9.87
CA THR A 62 -2.35 -2.80 -11.32
C THR A 62 -1.03 -2.07 -11.68
N GLY A 63 -0.13 -1.87 -10.72
CA GLY A 63 1.19 -1.30 -10.96
C GLY A 63 1.24 0.23 -11.05
N ARG A 64 0.30 0.94 -10.43
CA ARG A 64 0.19 2.42 -10.55
C ARG A 64 1.39 3.21 -10.03
N ASN A 65 2.17 2.64 -9.11
CA ASN A 65 3.38 3.28 -8.61
C ASN A 65 4.65 2.82 -9.33
N LEU A 66 4.61 1.79 -10.15
CA LEU A 66 5.80 1.21 -10.78
C LEU A 66 6.63 2.26 -11.53
N ALA A 67 5.97 3.14 -12.30
CA ALA A 67 6.67 4.20 -13.02
C ALA A 67 7.45 5.14 -12.07
N LEU A 68 6.84 5.53 -10.94
CA LEU A 68 7.48 6.41 -9.95
C LEU A 68 8.63 5.70 -9.23
N LEU A 69 8.44 4.43 -8.88
CA LEU A 69 9.48 3.62 -8.23
C LEU A 69 10.66 3.40 -9.18
N LEU A 70 10.41 3.07 -10.45
CA LEU A 70 11.44 2.89 -11.47
C LEU A 70 12.20 4.20 -11.76
N GLU A 71 11.51 5.34 -11.78
CA GLU A 71 12.15 6.65 -11.89
C GLU A 71 13.10 6.90 -10.72
N ALA A 72 12.70 6.52 -9.50
CA ALA A 72 13.52 6.69 -8.30
C ALA A 72 14.75 5.78 -8.28
N VAL A 73 14.60 4.48 -8.61
CA VAL A 73 15.70 3.52 -8.54
C VAL A 73 16.58 3.50 -9.78
N GLY A 74 16.06 3.94 -10.93
CA GLY A 74 16.79 3.96 -12.22
C GLY A 74 16.97 2.57 -12.85
N ALA A 75 17.72 2.51 -13.94
CA ALA A 75 17.88 1.30 -14.76
C ALA A 75 18.63 0.16 -14.03
N GLU A 76 19.51 0.49 -13.10
CA GLU A 76 20.30 -0.49 -12.32
C GLU A 76 19.58 -0.91 -11.03
N GLY A 77 18.49 -0.24 -10.67
CA GLY A 77 17.66 -0.60 -9.53
C GLY A 77 16.63 -1.66 -9.89
N HIS A 78 15.93 -2.16 -8.88
CA HIS A 78 14.94 -3.22 -9.06
C HIS A 78 13.67 -2.94 -8.25
N VAL A 79 12.51 -3.25 -8.83
CA VAL A 79 11.20 -3.12 -8.17
C VAL A 79 10.59 -4.50 -8.02
N TYR A 80 10.28 -4.89 -6.77
CA TYR A 80 9.50 -6.07 -6.45
C TYR A 80 8.06 -5.64 -6.16
N GLY A 81 7.09 -6.22 -6.86
CA GLY A 81 5.67 -6.00 -6.62
C GLY A 81 5.01 -7.28 -6.13
N VAL A 82 4.38 -7.23 -4.97
CA VAL A 82 3.62 -8.35 -4.39
C VAL A 82 2.15 -8.01 -4.38
N ASP A 83 1.30 -8.90 -4.89
CA ASP A 83 -0.15 -8.78 -4.78
C ASP A 83 -0.80 -10.17 -4.68
N LEU A 84 -1.94 -10.24 -3.97
CA LEU A 84 -2.71 -11.46 -3.81
C LEU A 84 -3.56 -11.78 -5.05
N SER A 85 -3.95 -10.73 -5.79
CA SER A 85 -4.89 -10.79 -6.92
C SER A 85 -4.17 -11.08 -8.23
N GLU A 86 -4.47 -12.22 -8.82
CA GLU A 86 -3.97 -12.59 -10.15
C GLU A 86 -4.44 -11.60 -11.24
N GLY A 87 -5.70 -11.13 -11.14
CA GLY A 87 -6.24 -10.14 -12.07
C GLY A 87 -5.51 -8.81 -12.02
N MET A 88 -5.16 -8.33 -10.81
CA MET A 88 -4.36 -7.11 -10.63
C MET A 88 -2.96 -7.28 -11.23
N LEU A 89 -2.30 -8.39 -10.93
CA LEU A 89 -0.95 -8.67 -11.47
C LEU A 89 -0.94 -8.84 -12.99
N ALA A 90 -2.02 -9.35 -13.60
CA ALA A 90 -2.14 -9.42 -15.05
C ALA A 90 -2.11 -8.03 -15.70
N GLU A 91 -2.86 -7.07 -15.16
CA GLU A 91 -2.85 -5.67 -15.60
C GLU A 91 -1.46 -5.02 -15.37
N ALA A 92 -0.85 -5.26 -14.21
CA ALA A 92 0.50 -4.76 -13.92
C ALA A 92 1.55 -5.32 -14.88
N LYS A 93 1.45 -6.62 -15.22
CA LYS A 93 2.35 -7.27 -16.17
C LYS A 93 2.18 -6.71 -17.59
N GLU A 94 0.94 -6.47 -18.00
CA GLU A 94 0.65 -5.85 -19.29
C GLU A 94 1.26 -4.45 -19.36
N LEU A 95 1.08 -3.65 -18.29
CA LEU A 95 1.71 -2.32 -18.17
C LEU A 95 3.24 -2.40 -18.30
N CYS A 96 3.90 -3.33 -17.59
CA CYS A 96 5.35 -3.52 -17.68
C CYS A 96 5.79 -3.88 -19.11
N THR A 97 5.04 -4.75 -19.77
CA THR A 97 5.34 -5.17 -21.15
C THR A 97 5.19 -4.01 -22.13
N GLN A 98 4.11 -3.24 -22.04
CA GLN A 98 3.86 -2.08 -22.89
C GLN A 98 4.88 -0.99 -22.70
N ALA A 99 5.34 -0.78 -21.47
CA ALA A 99 6.35 0.24 -21.13
C ALA A 99 7.81 -0.23 -21.33
N GLY A 100 8.03 -1.51 -21.64
CA GLY A 100 9.38 -2.07 -21.83
C GLY A 100 10.21 -2.16 -20.53
N TRP A 101 9.57 -2.27 -19.37
CA TRP A 101 10.27 -2.34 -18.08
C TRP A 101 10.80 -3.77 -17.81
N ASN A 102 12.11 -3.90 -17.69
CA ASN A 102 12.78 -5.19 -17.51
C ASN A 102 13.30 -5.40 -16.07
N ASN A 103 13.25 -4.38 -15.23
CA ASN A 103 13.72 -4.41 -13.85
C ASN A 103 12.57 -4.38 -12.83
N VAL A 104 11.44 -4.99 -13.20
CA VAL A 104 10.29 -5.23 -12.33
C VAL A 104 10.06 -6.73 -12.20
N GLN A 105 9.92 -7.22 -10.97
CA GLN A 105 9.49 -8.57 -10.67
C GLN A 105 8.16 -8.56 -9.94
N LEU A 106 7.13 -9.13 -10.56
CA LEU A 106 5.79 -9.25 -9.99
C LEU A 106 5.60 -10.66 -9.40
N MET A 107 5.11 -10.73 -8.17
CA MET A 107 4.90 -11.97 -7.43
C MET A 107 3.48 -12.06 -6.91
N ARG A 108 2.83 -13.20 -7.18
CA ARG A 108 1.55 -13.51 -6.57
C ARG A 108 1.78 -14.20 -5.23
N ALA A 109 1.54 -13.50 -4.13
CA ALA A 109 1.70 -14.04 -2.79
C ALA A 109 0.80 -13.31 -1.79
N ASP A 110 0.66 -13.89 -0.60
CA ASP A 110 0.13 -13.20 0.56
C ASP A 110 1.14 -12.13 1.02
N ALA A 111 0.63 -10.98 1.46
CA ALA A 111 1.47 -9.89 1.96
C ALA A 111 2.29 -10.28 3.21
N ALA A 112 1.87 -11.30 3.93
CA ALA A 112 2.59 -11.83 5.09
C ALA A 112 3.48 -13.04 4.77
N ASP A 113 3.48 -13.54 3.51
CA ASP A 113 4.19 -14.77 3.13
C ASP A 113 4.70 -14.69 1.69
N TYR A 114 5.86 -14.10 1.48
CA TYR A 114 6.61 -14.06 0.23
C TYR A 114 8.10 -14.09 0.51
N VAL A 115 8.90 -14.48 -0.48
CA VAL A 115 10.36 -14.53 -0.37
C VAL A 115 10.98 -13.64 -1.43
N LEU A 116 11.78 -12.66 -0.99
CA LEU A 116 12.63 -11.86 -1.88
C LEU A 116 14.00 -12.52 -2.03
N PRO A 117 14.63 -12.41 -3.22
CA PRO A 117 15.98 -12.98 -3.43
C PRO A 117 17.04 -12.30 -2.56
N GLU A 118 16.80 -11.05 -2.14
CA GLU A 118 17.73 -10.24 -1.36
C GLU A 118 17.00 -9.11 -0.61
N PRO A 119 17.59 -8.60 0.49
CA PRO A 119 17.00 -7.48 1.22
C PRO A 119 16.89 -6.21 0.36
N VAL A 120 15.87 -5.40 0.66
CA VAL A 120 15.53 -4.18 -0.06
C VAL A 120 15.91 -2.91 0.70
N ASP A 121 16.10 -1.81 -0.04
CA ASP A 121 16.38 -0.47 0.48
C ASP A 121 15.14 0.25 0.98
N GLY A 122 14.01 -0.06 0.37
CA GLY A 122 12.72 0.54 0.70
C GLY A 122 11.57 -0.43 0.54
N ALA A 123 10.53 -0.25 1.33
CA ALA A 123 9.27 -0.96 1.18
C ALA A 123 8.10 0.04 1.26
N ILE A 124 7.09 -0.14 0.43
CA ILE A 124 5.92 0.72 0.41
C ILE A 124 4.61 -0.07 0.39
N PHE A 125 3.67 0.39 1.20
CA PHE A 125 2.26 0.08 1.10
C PHE A 125 1.55 1.33 0.58
N SER A 126 0.89 1.24 -0.55
CA SER A 126 0.23 2.39 -1.17
C SER A 126 -1.23 2.08 -1.45
N LEU A 127 -2.14 2.59 -0.62
CA LEU A 127 -3.59 2.29 -0.63
C LEU A 127 -3.87 0.78 -0.50
N SER A 128 -3.03 0.08 0.21
CA SER A 128 -3.12 -1.37 0.37
C SER A 128 -3.15 -1.82 1.82
N TYR A 129 -2.53 -1.05 2.74
CA TYR A 129 -2.32 -1.48 4.11
C TYR A 129 -3.64 -1.73 4.87
N ALA A 130 -4.58 -0.81 4.75
CA ALA A 130 -5.88 -0.89 5.43
C ALA A 130 -6.82 -1.99 4.88
N VAL A 131 -6.52 -2.56 3.70
CA VAL A 131 -7.32 -3.63 3.07
C VAL A 131 -6.68 -5.01 3.19
N ILE A 132 -5.40 -5.10 3.59
CA ILE A 132 -4.70 -6.37 3.76
C ILE A 132 -5.20 -7.05 5.04
N PRO A 133 -5.76 -8.28 4.96
CA PRO A 133 -6.00 -9.09 6.14
C PRO A 133 -4.69 -9.33 6.90
N HIS A 134 -4.73 -9.33 8.22
CA HIS A 134 -3.53 -9.50 9.04
C HIS A 134 -2.40 -8.52 8.71
N HIS A 135 -2.77 -7.24 8.44
CA HIS A 135 -1.83 -6.18 8.02
C HIS A 135 -0.60 -6.02 8.95
N ARG A 136 -0.73 -6.34 10.26
CA ARG A 136 0.40 -6.32 11.19
C ARG A 136 1.46 -7.35 10.85
N ASP A 137 1.04 -8.55 10.41
CA ASP A 137 1.97 -9.61 10.02
C ASP A 137 2.63 -9.23 8.68
N ALA A 138 1.86 -8.67 7.74
CA ALA A 138 2.39 -8.12 6.49
C ALA A 138 3.40 -7.00 6.75
N LEU A 139 3.14 -6.10 7.71
CA LEU A 139 4.06 -5.04 8.12
C LEU A 139 5.37 -5.61 8.64
N ARG A 140 5.29 -6.55 9.59
CA ARG A 140 6.49 -7.21 10.16
C ARG A 140 7.27 -7.96 9.10
N HIS A 141 6.56 -8.62 8.19
CA HIS A 141 7.19 -9.33 7.09
C HIS A 141 7.96 -8.38 6.17
N ALA A 142 7.34 -7.30 5.71
CA ALA A 142 7.99 -6.27 4.90
C ALA A 142 9.16 -5.59 5.63
N TRP A 143 9.01 -5.31 6.94
CA TRP A 143 10.07 -4.77 7.76
C TRP A 143 11.29 -5.68 7.85
N ASN A 144 11.08 -6.98 7.96
CA ASN A 144 12.16 -7.95 7.99
C ASN A 144 12.94 -8.02 6.68
N GLN A 145 12.30 -7.77 5.54
CA GLN A 145 12.95 -7.70 4.23
C GLN A 145 13.81 -6.44 4.03
N LEU A 146 13.64 -5.39 4.85
CA LEU A 146 14.48 -4.21 4.76
C LEU A 146 15.88 -4.48 5.30
N ARG A 147 16.88 -3.94 4.61
CA ARG A 147 18.25 -3.83 5.13
C ARG A 147 18.35 -2.74 6.22
N PRO A 148 19.36 -2.79 7.09
CA PRO A 148 19.65 -1.67 8.00
C PRO A 148 19.78 -0.35 7.21
N GLY A 149 19.19 0.73 7.73
CA GLY A 149 19.10 2.02 7.06
C GLY A 149 17.97 2.15 6.04
N GLY A 150 17.29 1.06 5.66
CA GLY A 150 16.16 1.06 4.74
C GLY A 150 14.91 1.75 5.32
N CYS A 151 14.05 2.27 4.45
CA CYS A 151 12.82 2.96 4.82
C CYS A 151 11.57 2.16 4.44
N LEU A 152 10.58 2.14 5.35
CA LEU A 152 9.23 1.67 5.06
C LEU A 152 8.28 2.85 5.04
N VAL A 153 7.45 2.92 4.00
CA VAL A 153 6.43 3.95 3.84
C VAL A 153 5.05 3.33 3.73
N ILE A 154 4.08 3.87 4.46
CA ILE A 154 2.67 3.53 4.33
C ILE A 154 1.92 4.80 3.93
N MET A 155 1.29 4.79 2.77
CA MET A 155 0.40 5.84 2.29
C MET A 155 -0.98 5.23 2.10
N ASP A 156 -1.96 5.75 2.83
CA ASP A 156 -3.32 5.24 2.74
C ASP A 156 -4.36 6.34 3.04
N ALA A 157 -5.63 6.01 2.81
CA ALA A 157 -6.75 6.87 3.12
C ALA A 157 -7.18 6.71 4.59
N LYS A 158 -7.70 7.77 5.16
CA LYS A 158 -8.34 7.74 6.48
C LYS A 158 -9.57 8.65 6.52
N LEU A 159 -10.38 8.48 7.53
CA LEU A 159 -11.45 9.45 7.79
C LEU A 159 -10.86 10.76 8.32
N PRO A 160 -11.41 11.93 7.91
CA PRO A 160 -10.98 13.20 8.44
C PRO A 160 -11.19 13.25 9.96
N SER A 161 -10.34 13.98 10.63
CA SER A 161 -10.42 14.15 12.10
C SER A 161 -11.66 14.96 12.52
N GLY A 162 -12.12 14.79 13.76
CA GLY A 162 -13.20 15.57 14.34
C GLY A 162 -14.61 15.03 14.08
N ILE A 163 -15.60 15.92 14.14
CA ILE A 163 -17.03 15.58 14.09
C ILE A 163 -17.41 14.97 12.73
N LEU A 164 -16.86 15.50 11.64
CA LEU A 164 -17.14 15.01 10.29
C LEU A 164 -16.73 13.53 10.12
N GLY A 165 -15.55 13.16 10.57
CA GLY A 165 -15.10 11.77 10.53
C GLY A 165 -16.00 10.85 11.36
N LYS A 166 -16.43 11.29 12.55
CA LYS A 166 -17.36 10.50 13.39
C LYS A 166 -18.72 10.29 12.72
N LEU A 167 -19.22 11.30 12.00
CA LEU A 167 -20.48 11.19 11.26
C LEU A 167 -20.35 10.28 10.03
N LEU A 168 -19.22 10.33 9.33
CA LEU A 168 -18.99 9.52 8.14
C LEU A 168 -18.61 8.07 8.46
N HIS A 169 -18.06 7.79 9.66
CA HIS A 169 -17.55 6.47 10.04
C HIS A 169 -18.57 5.33 9.82
N PRO A 170 -19.83 5.40 10.29
CA PRO A 170 -20.80 4.31 10.06
C PRO A 170 -21.09 4.06 8.59
N PHE A 171 -21.12 5.13 7.79
CA PHE A 171 -21.33 5.05 6.34
C PHE A 171 -20.13 4.41 5.64
N VAL A 172 -18.90 4.80 6.01
CA VAL A 172 -17.68 4.20 5.45
C VAL A 172 -17.57 2.73 5.83
N VAL A 173 -17.83 2.34 7.09
CA VAL A 173 -17.85 0.94 7.51
C VAL A 173 -18.93 0.14 6.75
N TRP A 174 -20.09 0.73 6.49
CA TRP A 174 -21.13 0.08 5.70
C TRP A 174 -20.72 -0.07 4.23
N THR A 175 -20.19 0.97 3.60
CA THR A 175 -19.76 0.93 2.20
C THR A 175 -18.54 0.03 1.98
N SER A 176 -17.64 -0.07 2.97
CA SER A 176 -16.47 -0.95 2.88
C SER A 176 -16.85 -2.43 2.75
N ARG A 177 -18.00 -2.83 3.32
CA ARG A 177 -18.55 -4.19 3.15
C ARG A 177 -18.99 -4.47 1.70
N LEU A 178 -19.31 -3.43 0.94
CA LEU A 178 -19.76 -3.53 -0.45
C LEU A 178 -18.67 -3.20 -1.46
N THR A 179 -17.61 -2.53 -1.02
CA THR A 179 -16.51 -2.04 -1.85
C THR A 179 -15.16 -2.62 -1.42
N VAL A 180 -14.08 -2.04 -1.92
CA VAL A 180 -12.69 -2.35 -1.56
C VAL A 180 -12.09 -1.30 -0.61
N LEU A 181 -12.92 -0.53 0.07
CA LEU A 181 -12.45 0.43 1.07
C LEU A 181 -11.86 -0.32 2.26
N GLY A 182 -10.69 0.11 2.71
CA GLY A 182 -9.98 -0.47 3.84
C GLY A 182 -10.62 -0.18 5.19
N ASN A 183 -10.06 -0.78 6.22
CA ASN A 183 -10.45 -0.56 7.60
C ASN A 183 -10.11 0.89 8.03
N PRO A 184 -11.10 1.74 8.34
CA PRO A 184 -10.85 3.14 8.71
C PRO A 184 -10.20 3.32 10.09
N ASP A 185 -10.14 2.25 10.90
CA ASP A 185 -9.62 2.27 12.27
C ASP A 185 -8.15 1.84 12.36
N VAL A 186 -7.51 1.46 11.24
CA VAL A 186 -6.09 1.10 11.19
C VAL A 186 -5.23 2.32 11.47
N ARG A 187 -4.24 2.16 12.35
CA ARG A 187 -3.31 3.20 12.77
C ARG A 187 -1.86 2.76 12.58
N PRO A 188 -1.36 2.75 11.37
CA PRO A 188 -0.03 2.23 11.08
C PRO A 188 1.10 3.02 11.76
N TRP A 189 0.90 4.30 12.07
CA TRP A 189 1.88 5.10 12.83
C TRP A 189 2.14 4.57 14.25
N ASP A 190 1.13 3.98 14.91
CA ASP A 190 1.30 3.36 16.22
C ASP A 190 2.02 2.01 16.08
N GLU A 191 1.68 1.24 15.05
CA GLU A 191 2.31 -0.05 14.75
C GLU A 191 3.77 0.09 14.30
N LEU A 192 4.11 1.14 13.55
CA LEU A 192 5.49 1.45 13.17
C LEU A 192 6.36 1.84 14.37
N ARG A 193 5.77 2.55 15.35
CA ARG A 193 6.46 2.90 16.60
C ARG A 193 6.79 1.69 17.48
N GLU A 194 6.09 0.56 17.30
CA GLU A 194 6.46 -0.70 17.94
C GLU A 194 7.77 -1.28 17.37
N LEU A 195 8.16 -0.88 16.14
CA LEU A 195 9.33 -1.39 15.42
C LEU A 195 10.55 -0.47 15.52
N THR A 196 10.35 0.84 15.60
CA THR A 196 11.43 1.84 15.64
C THR A 196 10.94 3.17 16.22
N ASP A 197 11.87 3.96 16.79
CA ASP A 197 11.60 5.34 17.23
C ASP A 197 11.69 6.35 16.08
N ASP A 198 12.29 5.98 14.93
CA ASP A 198 12.43 6.87 13.75
C ASP A 198 11.19 6.76 12.87
N VAL A 199 10.11 7.40 13.30
CA VAL A 199 8.82 7.40 12.62
C VAL A 199 8.35 8.82 12.36
N ASP A 200 8.09 9.14 11.10
CA ASP A 200 7.44 10.38 10.65
C ASP A 200 5.99 10.11 10.25
N TYR A 201 5.13 11.08 10.52
CA TYR A 201 3.73 11.07 10.13
C TYR A 201 3.31 12.40 9.51
N GLU A 202 2.62 12.34 8.40
CA GLU A 202 2.11 13.51 7.71
C GLU A 202 0.69 13.27 7.18
N GLU A 203 -0.18 14.26 7.33
CA GLU A 203 -1.51 14.27 6.72
C GLU A 203 -1.49 15.05 5.40
N ALA A 204 -2.30 14.60 4.47
CA ALA A 204 -2.50 15.23 3.17
C ALA A 204 -3.99 15.39 2.87
N GLN A 205 -4.32 16.32 1.94
CA GLN A 205 -5.68 16.56 1.46
C GLN A 205 -6.73 16.69 2.60
N PHE A 206 -6.55 17.70 3.43
CA PHE A 206 -7.48 17.99 4.54
C PHE A 206 -7.63 16.81 5.53
N GLY A 207 -6.58 15.97 5.66
CA GLY A 207 -6.57 14.85 6.58
C GLY A 207 -7.31 13.60 6.10
N THR A 208 -7.62 13.50 4.79
CA THR A 208 -8.24 12.30 4.21
C THR A 208 -7.23 11.25 3.75
N TYR A 209 -5.95 11.63 3.64
CA TYR A 209 -4.82 10.74 3.37
C TYR A 209 -3.72 10.98 4.40
N TYR A 210 -2.89 9.99 4.58
CA TYR A 210 -1.69 10.08 5.41
C TYR A 210 -0.50 9.39 4.74
N ILE A 211 0.68 9.83 5.12
CA ILE A 211 1.95 9.18 4.79
C ILE A 211 2.70 8.97 6.10
N CYS A 212 2.99 7.71 6.41
CA CYS A 212 3.87 7.34 7.52
C CYS A 212 5.18 6.82 6.93
N ARG A 213 6.31 7.22 7.51
CA ARG A 213 7.62 6.69 7.18
C ARG A 213 8.28 6.19 8.44
N ALA A 214 8.91 5.02 8.36
CA ALA A 214 9.76 4.47 9.40
C ALA A 214 11.11 4.03 8.82
N ARG A 215 12.21 4.24 9.57
CA ARG A 215 13.55 3.82 9.18
C ARG A 215 14.02 2.66 10.07
N LYS A 216 14.53 1.61 9.44
CA LYS A 216 15.16 0.48 10.12
C LYS A 216 16.59 0.87 10.54
N ARG A 217 16.89 0.73 11.82
CA ARG A 217 18.24 0.93 12.35
C ARG A 217 19.16 -0.25 12.09
#